data_fe267caa7d11d93f68f414261e4e8c37
#
_entry.id   fe267caa7d11d93f68f414261e4e8c37
#
_cell.length_a   1.000
_cell.length_b   1.000
_cell.length_c   1.000
_cell.angle_alpha   90.00
_cell.angle_beta   90.00
_cell.angle_gamma   90.00
#
_symmetry.space_group_name_H-M   'P 1'
#
loop_
_entity.id
_entity.type
_entity.pdbx_description
1 polymer ?
#
loop_
_entity_poly.entity_id
_entity_poly.type
_entity_poly.pdbx_seq_one_letter_code
_entity_poly.pdbx_strand_id
1 'polypeptide(L)'
;SGLYEARLGKTEFGGETHVFSAAYRLDEFDEILNYADHIVFNTPGQVLKYGEKVKKAGKQAGLRLNPECSTQEGHAIYDPCAPGSRMGTTLPMLSEAGNFEETILPYLNGFHMHTLCEQNSDDLETTLRAAEENFGAWFSKVKWLNLGGGHHITREDYDRERLIRLVRGLREKYGVEVYLEPGEAVVLNAGFLVTSVLETMENGMQIAILDTSAACHMPDVLEMPYRPPLIGAGDAGEKPYTFRLGGPTCLSGDCI
;
A
#
# COMPACT_ATOMS: atom_id res chain seq x y z
N SER A 1 8.13 -2.96 -3.01
CA SER A 1 8.71 -2.83 -4.37
C SER A 1 10.10 -3.45 -4.42
N GLY A 2 10.47 -3.98 -5.57
CA GLY A 2 11.78 -4.54 -5.83
C GLY A 2 12.44 -3.92 -7.06
N LEU A 3 13.58 -4.51 -7.47
CA LEU A 3 14.36 -4.04 -8.60
C LEU A 3 13.56 -3.99 -9.91
N TYR A 4 12.76 -5.03 -10.19
CA TYR A 4 12.00 -5.11 -11.45
C TYR A 4 10.90 -4.05 -11.54
N GLU A 5 10.22 -3.75 -10.44
CA GLU A 5 9.21 -2.69 -10.37
C GLU A 5 9.84 -1.31 -10.48
N ALA A 6 10.99 -1.08 -9.86
CA ALA A 6 11.76 0.15 -9.98
C ALA A 6 12.15 0.40 -11.44
N ARG A 7 12.67 -0.63 -12.13
CA ARG A 7 13.02 -0.56 -13.54
C ARG A 7 11.79 -0.28 -14.40
N LEU A 8 10.69 -1.01 -14.21
CA LEU A 8 9.44 -0.81 -14.96
C LEU A 8 8.91 0.62 -14.79
N GLY A 9 8.86 1.12 -13.54
CA GLY A 9 8.43 2.48 -13.27
C GLY A 9 9.28 3.52 -14.00
N LYS A 10 10.61 3.36 -13.99
CA LYS A 10 11.50 4.31 -14.64
C LYS A 10 11.48 4.23 -16.16
N THR A 11 11.42 3.03 -16.75
CA THR A 11 11.53 2.86 -18.21
C THR A 11 10.20 3.05 -18.93
N GLU A 12 9.08 2.65 -18.33
CA GLU A 12 7.78 2.63 -18.99
C GLU A 12 6.86 3.78 -18.54
N PHE A 13 6.91 4.16 -17.26
CA PHE A 13 6.05 5.23 -16.73
C PHE A 13 6.63 6.63 -16.98
N GLY A 14 7.95 6.78 -16.89
CA GLY A 14 8.68 7.99 -17.27
C GLY A 14 8.62 9.16 -16.28
N GLY A 15 7.96 8.99 -15.14
CA GLY A 15 7.92 9.98 -14.05
C GLY A 15 8.98 9.75 -12.96
N GLU A 16 8.78 10.35 -11.80
CA GLU A 16 9.56 10.02 -10.61
C GLU A 16 9.25 8.61 -10.16
N THR A 17 10.29 7.85 -9.83
CA THR A 17 10.18 6.48 -9.35
C THR A 17 10.50 6.43 -7.86
N HIS A 18 9.49 6.13 -7.05
CA HIS A 18 9.61 5.96 -5.61
C HIS A 18 9.63 4.46 -5.29
N VAL A 19 10.60 4.04 -4.47
CA VAL A 19 10.77 2.63 -4.09
C VAL A 19 10.72 2.50 -2.59
N PHE A 20 9.87 1.62 -2.11
CA PHE A 20 9.85 1.14 -0.72
C PHE A 20 10.02 -0.38 -0.69
N SER A 21 10.84 -0.87 0.22
CA SER A 21 10.90 -2.28 0.59
C SER A 21 11.12 -2.43 2.08
N ALA A 22 10.50 -3.43 2.70
CA ALA A 22 10.73 -3.73 4.12
C ALA A 22 12.22 -4.08 4.39
N ALA A 23 12.89 -4.65 3.39
CA ALA A 23 14.34 -4.87 3.40
C ALA A 23 14.88 -4.89 1.97
N TYR A 24 16.03 -4.27 1.75
CA TYR A 24 16.72 -4.26 0.46
C TYR A 24 17.78 -5.35 0.42
N ARG A 25 17.83 -6.08 -0.69
CA ARG A 25 18.91 -7.03 -0.98
C ARG A 25 20.21 -6.28 -1.29
N LEU A 26 21.31 -6.77 -0.75
CA LEU A 26 22.62 -6.14 -0.94
C LEU A 26 23.09 -6.13 -2.39
N ASP A 27 22.80 -7.21 -3.09
CA ASP A 27 23.20 -7.44 -4.49
C ASP A 27 22.33 -6.67 -5.50
N GLU A 28 21.17 -6.16 -5.10
CA GLU A 28 20.25 -5.40 -5.96
C GLU A 28 20.25 -3.89 -5.68
N PHE A 29 20.72 -3.48 -4.50
CA PHE A 29 20.54 -2.08 -4.05
C PHE A 29 21.19 -1.05 -4.98
N ASP A 30 22.37 -1.36 -5.51
CA ASP A 30 23.08 -0.48 -6.42
C ASP A 30 22.36 -0.33 -7.77
N GLU A 31 21.73 -1.39 -8.22
CA GLU A 31 20.93 -1.34 -9.44
C GLU A 31 19.61 -0.58 -9.21
N ILE A 32 18.97 -0.74 -8.06
CA ILE A 32 17.79 0.04 -7.67
C ILE A 32 18.09 1.55 -7.70
N LEU A 33 19.27 1.98 -7.24
CA LEU A 33 19.71 3.38 -7.28
C LEU A 33 19.72 3.98 -8.68
N ASN A 34 19.92 3.16 -9.73
CA ASN A 34 19.91 3.65 -11.11
C ASN A 34 18.50 4.01 -11.59
N TYR A 35 17.47 3.42 -11.01
CA TYR A 35 16.08 3.61 -11.44
C TYR A 35 15.28 4.48 -10.49
N ALA A 36 15.53 4.41 -9.18
CA ALA A 36 14.78 5.14 -8.18
C ALA A 36 15.22 6.61 -8.09
N ASP A 37 14.27 7.50 -7.91
CA ASP A 37 14.49 8.90 -7.56
C ASP A 37 14.33 9.10 -6.05
N HIS A 38 13.37 8.41 -5.42
CA HIS A 38 13.17 8.36 -3.98
C HIS A 38 13.30 6.92 -3.47
N ILE A 39 14.06 6.73 -2.40
CA ILE A 39 14.22 5.43 -1.75
C ILE A 39 13.76 5.55 -0.30
N VAL A 40 12.72 4.80 0.03
CA VAL A 40 12.15 4.79 1.37
C VAL A 40 12.67 3.58 2.14
N PHE A 41 13.28 3.86 3.27
CA PHE A 41 13.79 2.87 4.21
C PHE A 41 12.74 2.50 5.25
N ASN A 42 12.76 1.27 5.69
CA ASN A 42 11.82 0.75 6.67
C ASN A 42 12.28 0.96 8.12
N THR A 43 13.59 1.05 8.34
CA THR A 43 14.17 1.17 9.68
C THR A 43 15.32 2.19 9.73
N PRO A 44 15.62 2.76 10.92
CA PRO A 44 16.79 3.59 11.13
C PRO A 44 18.11 2.91 10.74
N GLY A 45 18.22 1.61 11.02
CA GLY A 45 19.40 0.82 10.64
C GLY A 45 19.65 0.76 9.14
N GLN A 46 18.59 0.73 8.32
CA GLN A 46 18.72 0.82 6.87
C GLN A 46 19.21 2.21 6.42
N VAL A 47 18.74 3.28 7.06
CA VAL A 47 19.23 4.64 6.77
C VAL A 47 20.72 4.76 7.08
N LEU A 48 21.18 4.25 8.22
CA LEU A 48 22.59 4.22 8.57
C LEU A 48 23.44 3.40 7.58
N LYS A 49 22.88 2.32 7.08
CA LYS A 49 23.57 1.42 6.14
C LYS A 49 23.68 1.99 4.73
N TYR A 50 22.64 2.66 4.25
CA TYR A 50 22.50 3.02 2.84
C TYR A 50 22.40 4.52 2.58
N GLY A 51 22.10 5.34 3.59
CA GLY A 51 21.80 6.77 3.43
C GLY A 51 22.91 7.56 2.76
N GLU A 52 24.16 7.30 3.16
CA GLU A 52 25.33 7.96 2.53
C GLU A 52 25.45 7.58 1.03
N LYS A 53 25.10 6.35 0.66
CA LYS A 53 25.14 5.88 -0.72
C LYS A 53 24.04 6.55 -1.57
N VAL A 54 22.82 6.67 -1.03
CA VAL A 54 21.71 7.39 -1.66
C VAL A 54 22.08 8.86 -1.88
N LYS A 55 22.63 9.51 -0.86
CA LYS A 55 23.08 10.90 -0.93
C LYS A 55 24.16 11.12 -1.98
N LYS A 56 25.18 10.25 -2.06
CA LYS A 56 26.22 10.31 -3.09
C LYS A 56 25.68 10.09 -4.50
N ALA A 57 24.65 9.28 -4.65
CA ALA A 57 23.97 9.07 -5.93
C ALA A 57 23.06 10.26 -6.33
N GLY A 58 22.93 11.30 -5.51
CA GLY A 58 22.07 12.45 -5.75
C GLY A 58 20.58 12.11 -5.68
N LYS A 59 20.23 11.02 -5.00
CA LYS A 59 18.85 10.55 -4.82
C LYS A 59 18.28 10.99 -3.48
N GLN A 60 16.97 10.88 -3.32
CA GLN A 60 16.29 11.25 -2.09
C GLN A 60 16.01 10.02 -1.21
N ALA A 61 16.28 10.15 0.07
CA ALA A 61 16.00 9.12 1.06
C ALA A 61 14.79 9.50 1.92
N GLY A 62 13.94 8.53 2.19
CA GLY A 62 12.84 8.64 3.14
C GLY A 62 12.90 7.55 4.21
N LEU A 63 12.22 7.79 5.31
CA LEU A 63 11.98 6.78 6.35
C LEU A 63 10.49 6.54 6.48
N ARG A 64 10.07 5.28 6.41
CA ARG A 64 8.70 4.89 6.68
C ARG A 64 8.44 4.93 8.18
N LEU A 65 7.43 5.68 8.58
CA LEU A 65 6.97 5.81 9.95
C LEU A 65 5.74 4.92 10.18
N ASN A 66 5.65 4.33 11.36
CA ASN A 66 4.48 3.62 11.84
C ASN A 66 3.93 4.36 13.07
N PRO A 67 2.77 5.03 12.96
CA PRO A 67 2.19 5.77 14.07
C PRO A 67 1.54 4.89 15.13
N GLU A 68 1.54 3.55 14.96
CA GLU A 68 0.90 2.58 15.86
C GLU A 68 -0.60 2.89 16.07
N CYS A 69 -1.22 3.47 15.04
CA CYS A 69 -2.63 3.80 15.00
C CYS A 69 -3.26 3.16 13.76
N SER A 70 -4.27 2.34 13.98
CA SER A 70 -5.01 1.67 12.92
C SER A 70 -6.49 2.03 12.98
N THR A 71 -7.10 2.10 11.81
CA THR A 71 -8.55 2.22 11.60
C THR A 71 -9.10 0.99 10.87
N GLN A 72 -8.29 -0.07 10.70
CA GLN A 72 -8.73 -1.33 10.07
C GLN A 72 -9.58 -2.14 11.04
N GLU A 73 -10.85 -2.31 10.71
CA GLU A 73 -11.77 -3.16 11.48
C GLU A 73 -11.88 -4.55 10.83
N GLY A 74 -11.63 -5.60 11.62
CA GLY A 74 -11.89 -6.99 11.24
C GLY A 74 -10.85 -7.68 10.34
N HIS A 75 -9.83 -6.98 9.86
CA HIS A 75 -8.84 -7.51 8.91
C HIS A 75 -7.39 -7.25 9.32
N ALA A 76 -6.96 -7.82 10.44
CA ALA A 76 -5.60 -7.62 10.99
C ALA A 76 -4.46 -7.92 9.99
N ILE A 77 -4.70 -8.77 8.98
CA ILE A 77 -3.71 -9.10 7.95
C ILE A 77 -3.40 -7.90 7.03
N TYR A 78 -4.32 -6.95 6.92
CA TYR A 78 -4.16 -5.72 6.11
C TYR A 78 -3.83 -4.49 6.93
N ASP A 79 -3.69 -4.64 8.24
CA ASP A 79 -3.35 -3.53 9.12
C ASP A 79 -1.84 -3.32 9.14
N PRO A 80 -1.31 -2.29 8.44
CA PRO A 80 0.11 -2.01 8.41
C PRO A 80 0.63 -1.47 9.75
N CYS A 81 -0.26 -1.07 10.65
CA CYS A 81 0.06 -0.47 11.96
C CYS A 81 -0.24 -1.40 13.13
N ALA A 82 -0.69 -2.65 12.87
CA ALA A 82 -0.96 -3.63 13.91
C ALA A 82 0.28 -3.96 14.76
N PRO A 83 0.09 -4.35 16.03
CA PRO A 83 1.17 -4.88 16.84
C PRO A 83 1.90 -6.05 16.14
N GLY A 84 3.23 -5.98 16.08
CA GLY A 84 4.04 -6.97 15.35
C GLY A 84 4.13 -6.73 13.84
N SER A 85 3.56 -5.66 13.31
CA SER A 85 3.77 -5.29 11.90
C SER A 85 5.26 -5.07 11.62
N ARG A 86 5.73 -5.62 10.50
CA ARG A 86 7.10 -5.38 10.02
C ARG A 86 7.25 -4.05 9.26
N MET A 87 6.18 -3.26 9.15
CA MET A 87 6.12 -2.09 8.28
C MET A 87 6.33 -0.79 9.04
N GLY A 88 7.43 -0.13 8.75
CA GLY A 88 7.73 1.21 9.27
C GLY A 88 8.38 1.20 10.66
N THR A 89 8.86 2.36 11.01
CA THR A 89 9.57 2.65 12.26
C THR A 89 8.61 3.30 13.24
N THR A 90 8.48 2.72 14.44
CA THR A 90 7.69 3.28 15.54
C THR A 90 8.49 4.33 16.30
N LEU A 91 7.82 5.13 17.14
CA LEU A 91 8.49 6.12 17.97
C LEU A 91 9.50 5.49 18.97
N PRO A 92 9.19 4.36 19.64
CA PRO A 92 10.18 3.64 20.43
C PRO A 92 11.43 3.23 19.65
N MET A 93 11.28 2.71 18.43
CA MET A 93 12.42 2.33 17.58
C MET A 93 13.32 3.53 17.24
N LEU A 94 12.75 4.72 17.02
CA LEU A 94 13.55 5.93 16.82
C LEU A 94 14.33 6.32 18.09
N SER A 95 13.70 6.19 19.25
CA SER A 95 14.32 6.48 20.55
C SER A 95 15.48 5.51 20.84
N GLU A 96 15.31 4.23 20.53
CA GLU A 96 16.33 3.19 20.69
C GLU A 96 17.51 3.33 19.71
N ALA A 97 17.28 3.90 18.53
CA ALA A 97 18.32 4.12 17.53
C ALA A 97 19.36 5.17 17.94
N GLY A 98 19.20 5.80 19.09
CA GLY A 98 20.10 6.84 19.61
C GLY A 98 19.75 8.22 19.08
N ASN A 99 20.75 9.06 18.88
CA ASN A 99 20.57 10.47 18.51
C ASN A 99 20.04 10.64 17.08
N PHE A 100 18.72 10.39 16.88
CA PHE A 100 18.05 10.41 15.57
C PHE A 100 18.32 11.69 14.78
N GLU A 101 18.26 12.84 15.45
CA GLU A 101 18.44 14.13 14.80
C GLU A 101 19.86 14.36 14.26
N GLU A 102 20.86 13.78 14.90
CA GLU A 102 22.25 13.95 14.49
C GLU A 102 22.73 12.83 13.55
N THR A 103 22.21 11.62 13.70
CA THR A 103 22.78 10.45 13.02
C THR A 103 21.96 9.97 11.84
N ILE A 104 20.65 10.17 11.83
CA ILE A 104 19.71 9.61 10.83
C ILE A 104 19.06 10.71 10.00
N LEU A 105 18.47 11.71 10.67
CA LEU A 105 17.76 12.80 10.00
C LEU A 105 18.59 13.52 8.92
N PRO A 106 19.92 13.73 9.03
CA PRO A 106 20.73 14.37 7.99
C PRO A 106 20.79 13.62 6.65
N TYR A 107 20.38 12.36 6.63
CA TYR A 107 20.27 11.58 5.39
C TYR A 107 18.87 11.62 4.79
N LEU A 108 17.84 12.07 5.55
CA LEU A 108 16.46 12.02 5.12
C LEU A 108 16.04 13.28 4.37
N ASN A 109 15.31 13.08 3.29
CA ASN A 109 14.63 14.14 2.53
C ASN A 109 13.12 14.12 2.79
N GLY A 110 12.57 13.03 3.33
CA GLY A 110 11.15 12.91 3.60
C GLY A 110 10.79 11.78 4.53
N PHE A 111 9.51 11.75 4.88
CA PHE A 111 8.89 10.64 5.60
C PHE A 111 7.78 10.02 4.78
N HIS A 112 7.59 8.73 4.96
CA HIS A 112 6.54 7.95 4.33
C HIS A 112 5.67 7.31 5.42
N MET A 113 4.37 7.30 5.21
CA MET A 113 3.40 6.62 6.07
C MET A 113 2.42 5.90 5.16
N HIS A 114 2.14 4.63 5.44
CA HIS A 114 1.11 3.89 4.74
C HIS A 114 0.28 3.18 5.80
N THR A 115 -0.85 3.79 6.15
CA THR A 115 -1.67 3.41 7.29
C THR A 115 -3.04 2.87 6.88
N LEU A 116 -3.40 3.01 5.61
CA LEU A 116 -4.71 2.68 5.07
C LEU A 116 -4.67 1.46 4.15
N CYS A 117 -5.82 0.78 4.05
CA CYS A 117 -6.12 -0.19 3.00
C CYS A 117 -7.61 -0.04 2.64
N GLU A 118 -7.90 0.43 1.42
CA GLU A 118 -9.25 0.65 0.88
C GLU A 118 -10.15 1.54 1.74
N GLN A 119 -9.60 2.60 2.33
CA GLN A 119 -10.30 3.45 3.29
C GLN A 119 -10.55 4.86 2.78
N ASN A 120 -11.40 5.61 3.50
CA ASN A 120 -11.77 6.98 3.21
C ASN A 120 -10.83 7.97 3.92
N SER A 121 -11.03 9.25 3.69
CA SER A 121 -10.19 10.34 4.19
C SER A 121 -10.34 10.65 5.69
N ASP A 122 -11.41 10.19 6.36
CA ASP A 122 -11.56 10.26 7.81
C ASP A 122 -10.61 9.28 8.53
N ASP A 123 -10.40 8.12 7.95
CA ASP A 123 -9.38 7.18 8.40
C ASP A 123 -7.97 7.79 8.28
N LEU A 124 -7.69 8.46 7.14
CA LEU A 124 -6.45 9.21 6.98
C LEU A 124 -6.32 10.30 8.05
N GLU A 125 -7.37 11.09 8.31
CA GLU A 125 -7.34 12.15 9.33
C GLU A 125 -6.99 11.59 10.71
N THR A 126 -7.54 10.43 11.06
CA THR A 126 -7.30 9.75 12.33
C THR A 126 -5.84 9.29 12.45
N THR A 127 -5.35 8.56 11.46
CA THR A 127 -3.97 8.03 11.48
C THR A 127 -2.92 9.12 11.30
N LEU A 128 -3.23 10.18 10.55
CA LEU A 128 -2.37 11.35 10.40
C LEU A 128 -2.22 12.13 11.70
N ARG A 129 -3.30 12.26 12.49
CA ARG A 129 -3.21 12.89 13.82
C ARG A 129 -2.25 12.16 14.73
N ALA A 130 -2.34 10.83 14.80
CA ALA A 130 -1.38 10.02 15.56
C ALA A 130 0.06 10.17 15.04
N ALA A 131 0.23 10.24 13.71
CA ALA A 131 1.55 10.49 13.13
C ALA A 131 2.10 11.89 13.47
N GLU A 132 1.26 12.92 13.48
CA GLU A 132 1.66 14.26 13.89
C GLU A 132 2.01 14.34 15.39
N GLU A 133 1.26 13.63 16.25
CA GLU A 133 1.55 13.54 17.69
C GLU A 133 2.89 12.87 17.95
N ASN A 134 3.20 11.79 17.25
CA ASN A 134 4.41 11.01 17.46
C ASN A 134 5.64 11.61 16.76
N PHE A 135 5.49 12.15 15.54
CA PHE A 135 6.61 12.49 14.66
C PHE A 135 6.58 13.94 14.13
N GLY A 136 5.53 14.70 14.42
CA GLY A 136 5.31 16.04 13.86
C GLY A 136 6.45 17.04 14.11
N ALA A 137 7.22 16.85 15.18
CA ALA A 137 8.41 17.68 15.49
C ALA A 137 9.46 17.65 14.36
N TRP A 138 9.46 16.61 13.53
CA TRP A 138 10.44 16.45 12.45
C TRP A 138 9.88 16.73 11.05
N PHE A 139 8.56 16.90 10.89
CA PHE A 139 7.95 17.07 9.57
C PHE A 139 8.45 18.33 8.85
N SER A 140 8.67 19.42 9.57
CA SER A 140 9.25 20.64 8.99
C SER A 140 10.76 20.57 8.69
N LYS A 141 11.43 19.49 9.09
CA LYS A 141 12.87 19.27 8.87
C LYS A 141 13.17 18.50 7.58
N VAL A 142 12.15 18.09 6.87
CA VAL A 142 12.24 17.35 5.60
C VAL A 142 11.55 18.12 4.46
N LYS A 143 11.70 17.64 3.23
CA LYS A 143 11.15 18.30 2.04
C LYS A 143 9.77 17.77 1.66
N TRP A 144 9.48 16.53 2.00
CA TRP A 144 8.24 15.87 1.58
C TRP A 144 7.71 14.88 2.62
N LEU A 145 6.39 14.70 2.57
CA LEU A 145 5.65 13.64 3.26
C LEU A 145 4.91 12.81 2.21
N ASN A 146 5.05 11.50 2.28
CA ASN A 146 4.30 10.55 1.47
C ASN A 146 3.30 9.83 2.37
N LEU A 147 2.02 9.97 2.10
CA LEU A 147 0.94 9.41 2.91
C LEU A 147 0.55 7.99 2.47
N GLY A 148 1.31 7.41 1.52
CA GLY A 148 1.13 6.04 1.07
C GLY A 148 -0.11 5.81 0.23
N GLY A 149 -0.49 4.55 0.14
CA GLY A 149 -1.65 4.07 -0.59
C GLY A 149 -2.85 3.77 0.30
N GLY A 150 -3.78 2.98 -0.24
CA GLY A 150 -5.01 2.59 0.44
C GLY A 150 -6.12 3.65 0.43
N HIS A 151 -5.91 4.76 -0.27
CA HIS A 151 -6.88 5.83 -0.46
C HIS A 151 -7.84 5.50 -1.62
N HIS A 152 -9.10 5.25 -1.33
CA HIS A 152 -10.12 4.96 -2.35
C HIS A 152 -10.68 6.22 -3.03
N ILE A 153 -9.82 7.09 -3.54
CA ILE A 153 -10.11 8.45 -4.04
C ILE A 153 -11.19 8.47 -5.14
N THR A 154 -11.30 7.41 -5.94
CA THR A 154 -12.25 7.29 -7.06
C THR A 154 -13.58 6.67 -6.66
N ARG A 155 -13.74 6.17 -5.43
CA ARG A 155 -15.00 5.67 -4.91
C ARG A 155 -16.00 6.82 -4.75
N GLU A 156 -17.30 6.59 -5.02
CA GLU A 156 -18.33 7.62 -5.03
C GLU A 156 -18.51 8.31 -3.67
N ASP A 157 -18.41 7.56 -2.58
CA ASP A 157 -18.58 8.03 -1.20
C ASP A 157 -17.30 8.58 -0.56
N TYR A 158 -16.19 8.67 -1.34
CA TYR A 158 -14.92 9.20 -0.82
C TYR A 158 -14.99 10.71 -0.60
N ASP A 159 -14.68 11.18 0.61
CA ASP A 159 -14.64 12.62 0.94
C ASP A 159 -13.34 13.27 0.42
N ARG A 160 -13.35 13.65 -0.85
CA ARG A 160 -12.22 14.33 -1.51
C ARG A 160 -11.92 15.70 -0.93
N GLU A 161 -12.93 16.42 -0.47
CA GLU A 161 -12.75 17.73 0.13
C GLU A 161 -11.96 17.65 1.45
N ARG A 162 -12.20 16.62 2.25
CA ARG A 162 -11.40 16.35 3.45
C ARG A 162 -9.95 16.04 3.08
N LEU A 163 -9.71 15.16 2.10
CA LEU A 163 -8.35 14.88 1.63
C LEU A 163 -7.62 16.15 1.22
N ILE A 164 -8.27 17.01 0.43
CA ILE A 164 -7.69 18.29 -0.02
C ILE A 164 -7.36 19.18 1.19
N ARG A 165 -8.24 19.28 2.18
CA ARG A 165 -7.96 20.06 3.40
C ARG A 165 -6.76 19.52 4.17
N LEU A 166 -6.67 18.18 4.34
CA LEU A 166 -5.54 17.54 5.03
C LEU A 166 -4.22 17.80 4.30
N VAL A 167 -4.18 17.59 3.00
CA VAL A 167 -2.98 17.82 2.19
C VAL A 167 -2.55 19.29 2.23
N ARG A 168 -3.49 20.23 2.08
CA ARG A 168 -3.20 21.67 2.18
C ARG A 168 -2.69 22.04 3.57
N GLY A 169 -3.33 21.53 4.62
CA GLY A 169 -2.92 21.78 6.00
C GLY A 169 -1.48 21.33 6.29
N LEU A 170 -1.08 20.15 5.79
CA LEU A 170 0.31 19.67 5.92
C LEU A 170 1.30 20.58 5.19
N ARG A 171 0.97 20.96 3.94
CA ARG A 171 1.83 21.85 3.15
C ARG A 171 2.00 23.22 3.82
N GLU A 172 0.93 23.80 4.32
CA GLU A 172 0.95 25.10 5.00
C GLU A 172 1.67 25.05 6.35
N LYS A 173 1.40 24.00 7.15
CA LYS A 173 1.95 23.85 8.50
C LYS A 173 3.44 23.51 8.50
N TYR A 174 3.89 22.64 7.60
CA TYR A 174 5.25 22.11 7.62
C TYR A 174 6.14 22.56 6.46
N GLY A 175 5.58 23.19 5.43
CA GLY A 175 6.34 23.64 4.26
C GLY A 175 6.81 22.50 3.37
N VAL A 176 6.08 21.37 3.34
CA VAL A 176 6.47 20.13 2.65
C VAL A 176 5.67 19.90 1.39
N GLU A 177 6.23 19.14 0.47
CA GLU A 177 5.50 18.51 -0.62
C GLU A 177 4.79 17.24 -0.12
N VAL A 178 3.60 16.95 -0.64
CA VAL A 178 2.81 15.78 -0.20
C VAL A 178 2.57 14.86 -1.38
N TYR A 179 2.94 13.59 -1.20
CA TYR A 179 2.73 12.48 -2.13
C TYR A 179 1.64 11.53 -1.62
N LEU A 180 0.95 10.91 -2.56
CA LEU A 180 -0.01 9.82 -2.35
C LEU A 180 0.30 8.68 -3.31
N GLU A 181 -0.04 7.44 -2.92
CA GLU A 181 0.20 6.22 -3.71
C GLU A 181 -1.11 5.44 -3.94
N PRO A 182 -2.18 6.03 -4.52
CA PRO A 182 -3.50 5.40 -4.65
C PRO A 182 -3.51 4.35 -5.78
N GLY A 183 -2.96 3.16 -5.55
CA GLY A 183 -2.80 2.11 -6.56
C GLY A 183 -4.12 1.62 -7.14
N GLU A 184 -4.94 0.94 -6.35
CA GLU A 184 -6.23 0.37 -6.75
C GLU A 184 -7.19 1.43 -7.28
N ALA A 185 -7.29 2.56 -6.61
CA ALA A 185 -8.20 3.65 -6.97
C ALA A 185 -7.99 4.16 -8.41
N VAL A 186 -6.78 4.05 -8.96
CA VAL A 186 -6.49 4.49 -10.34
C VAL A 186 -7.17 3.61 -11.38
N VAL A 187 -7.37 2.32 -11.08
CA VAL A 187 -7.94 1.33 -12.00
C VAL A 187 -9.31 0.81 -11.56
N LEU A 188 -9.84 1.31 -10.45
CA LEU A 188 -11.15 0.92 -9.94
C LEU A 188 -12.23 1.14 -11.02
N ASN A 189 -13.02 0.09 -11.29
CA ASN A 189 -14.06 0.09 -12.32
C ASN A 189 -13.57 0.38 -13.76
N ALA A 190 -12.28 0.19 -14.03
CA ALA A 190 -11.71 0.44 -15.36
C ALA A 190 -11.99 -0.67 -16.37
N GLY A 191 -12.43 -1.85 -15.91
CA GLY A 191 -12.69 -2.99 -16.78
C GLY A 191 -13.50 -4.09 -16.12
N PHE A 192 -13.73 -5.16 -16.88
CA PHE A 192 -14.45 -6.34 -16.45
C PHE A 192 -13.61 -7.58 -16.77
N LEU A 193 -13.61 -8.55 -15.87
CA LEU A 193 -13.15 -9.89 -16.15
C LEU A 193 -14.32 -10.69 -16.76
N VAL A 194 -14.17 -11.08 -18.02
CA VAL A 194 -15.17 -11.90 -18.72
C VAL A 194 -14.78 -13.36 -18.62
N THR A 195 -15.71 -14.19 -18.22
CA THR A 195 -15.50 -15.64 -18.07
C THR A 195 -16.66 -16.43 -18.65
N SER A 196 -16.38 -17.67 -19.04
CA SER A 196 -17.38 -18.62 -19.56
C SER A 196 -17.55 -19.77 -18.57
N VAL A 197 -18.79 -20.28 -18.46
CA VAL A 197 -19.06 -21.53 -17.76
C VAL A 197 -18.68 -22.68 -18.67
N LEU A 198 -17.71 -23.50 -18.22
CA LEU A 198 -17.26 -24.68 -18.97
C LEU A 198 -18.11 -25.90 -18.66
N GLU A 199 -18.53 -26.06 -17.40
CA GLU A 199 -19.27 -27.21 -16.91
C GLU A 199 -20.12 -26.82 -15.70
N THR A 200 -21.21 -27.51 -15.50
CA THR A 200 -22.02 -27.44 -14.28
C THR A 200 -22.16 -28.81 -13.65
N MET A 201 -22.09 -28.85 -12.33
CA MET A 201 -22.25 -30.11 -11.58
C MET A 201 -22.94 -29.85 -10.24
N GLU A 202 -23.38 -30.93 -9.60
CA GLU A 202 -24.00 -30.92 -8.29
C GLU A 202 -23.19 -31.79 -7.32
N ASN A 203 -22.79 -31.21 -6.20
CA ASN A 203 -22.20 -31.95 -5.09
C ASN A 203 -22.57 -31.24 -3.79
N GLY A 204 -23.72 -31.58 -3.23
CA GLY A 204 -24.31 -30.91 -2.07
C GLY A 204 -24.78 -29.47 -2.35
N MET A 205 -24.36 -28.90 -3.47
CA MET A 205 -24.80 -27.62 -4.02
C MET A 205 -24.53 -27.55 -5.52
N GLN A 206 -25.13 -26.57 -6.19
CA GLN A 206 -24.85 -26.31 -7.60
C GLN A 206 -23.47 -25.63 -7.73
N ILE A 207 -22.67 -26.12 -8.66
CA ILE A 207 -21.31 -25.64 -8.93
C ILE A 207 -21.21 -25.33 -10.43
N ALA A 208 -20.63 -24.18 -10.76
CA ALA A 208 -20.24 -23.82 -12.12
C ALA A 208 -18.70 -23.72 -12.19
N ILE A 209 -18.12 -24.48 -13.10
CA ILE A 209 -16.68 -24.45 -13.38
C ILE A 209 -16.47 -23.48 -14.53
N LEU A 210 -15.58 -22.51 -14.28
CA LEU A 210 -15.29 -21.40 -15.17
C LEU A 210 -13.95 -21.62 -15.91
N ASP A 211 -13.72 -20.90 -16.99
CA ASP A 211 -12.42 -20.78 -17.64
C ASP A 211 -11.49 -19.75 -16.93
N THR A 212 -12.00 -19.12 -15.86
CA THR A 212 -11.27 -18.22 -14.98
C THR A 212 -10.92 -18.94 -13.67
N SER A 213 -9.74 -18.65 -13.14
CA SER A 213 -9.23 -19.18 -11.87
C SER A 213 -8.93 -18.06 -10.91
N ALA A 214 -9.31 -18.22 -9.65
CA ALA A 214 -8.90 -17.30 -8.59
C ALA A 214 -7.37 -17.27 -8.48
N ALA A 215 -6.72 -18.43 -8.54
CA ALA A 215 -5.25 -18.52 -8.44
C ALA A 215 -4.50 -17.73 -9.52
N CYS A 216 -5.06 -17.60 -10.72
CA CYS A 216 -4.40 -16.98 -11.87
C CYS A 216 -4.85 -15.53 -12.13
N HIS A 217 -6.11 -15.21 -11.85
CA HIS A 217 -6.71 -13.94 -12.26
C HIS A 217 -7.13 -13.06 -11.08
N MET A 218 -7.37 -13.64 -9.92
CA MET A 218 -7.90 -12.97 -8.73
C MET A 218 -7.31 -13.58 -7.45
N PRO A 219 -5.96 -13.57 -7.28
CA PRO A 219 -5.30 -14.25 -6.16
C PRO A 219 -5.68 -13.68 -4.79
N ASP A 220 -6.09 -12.43 -4.73
CA ASP A 220 -6.64 -11.76 -3.55
C ASP A 220 -7.90 -12.47 -3.00
N VAL A 221 -8.73 -13.09 -3.84
CA VAL A 221 -9.87 -13.90 -3.37
C VAL A 221 -9.42 -15.09 -2.52
N LEU A 222 -8.23 -15.65 -2.80
CA LEU A 222 -7.66 -16.76 -2.03
C LEU A 222 -6.98 -16.29 -0.74
N GLU A 223 -6.31 -15.16 -0.80
CA GLU A 223 -5.58 -14.60 0.34
C GLU A 223 -6.53 -13.92 1.34
N MET A 224 -7.57 -13.27 0.83
CA MET A 224 -8.62 -12.58 1.56
C MET A 224 -9.99 -12.94 0.99
N PRO A 225 -10.59 -14.04 1.38
CA PRO A 225 -11.86 -14.47 0.79
C PRO A 225 -12.92 -13.37 0.84
N TYR A 226 -13.31 -12.90 -0.31
CA TYR A 226 -14.45 -12.02 -0.52
C TYR A 226 -15.24 -12.51 -1.73
N ARG A 227 -16.47 -12.04 -1.86
CA ARG A 227 -17.29 -12.34 -3.03
C ARG A 227 -17.13 -11.23 -4.07
N PRO A 228 -16.47 -11.47 -5.21
CA PRO A 228 -16.36 -10.47 -6.27
C PRO A 228 -17.74 -10.07 -6.80
N PRO A 229 -17.95 -8.81 -7.19
CA PRO A 229 -19.17 -8.38 -7.84
C PRO A 229 -19.38 -9.15 -9.16
N LEU A 230 -20.54 -9.76 -9.35
CA LEU A 230 -20.90 -10.44 -10.58
C LEU A 230 -22.10 -9.75 -11.23
N ILE A 231 -21.90 -9.21 -12.44
CA ILE A 231 -22.95 -8.49 -13.16
C ILE A 231 -24.15 -9.43 -13.39
N GLY A 232 -25.32 -8.99 -12.97
CA GLY A 232 -26.56 -9.75 -13.10
C GLY A 232 -26.81 -10.79 -12.00
N ALA A 233 -25.86 -11.03 -11.09
CA ALA A 233 -26.12 -11.83 -9.90
C ALA A 233 -26.84 -11.00 -8.82
N GLY A 234 -27.34 -11.67 -7.80
CA GLY A 234 -27.90 -11.09 -6.58
C GLY A 234 -27.19 -11.67 -5.36
N ASP A 235 -27.57 -11.26 -4.16
CA ASP A 235 -27.08 -11.86 -2.92
C ASP A 235 -27.62 -13.28 -2.73
N ALA A 236 -27.03 -14.01 -1.79
CA ALA A 236 -27.43 -15.38 -1.51
C ALA A 236 -28.92 -15.46 -1.14
N GLY A 237 -29.70 -16.23 -1.91
CA GLY A 237 -31.13 -16.40 -1.74
C GLY A 237 -32.00 -15.30 -2.38
N GLU A 238 -31.43 -14.27 -2.98
CA GLU A 238 -32.18 -13.23 -3.68
C GLU A 238 -32.73 -13.72 -5.04
N LYS A 239 -32.04 -14.68 -5.66
CA LYS A 239 -32.46 -15.29 -6.93
C LYS A 239 -32.76 -16.78 -6.78
N PRO A 240 -33.53 -17.38 -7.71
CA PRO A 240 -33.97 -18.76 -7.61
C PRO A 240 -32.87 -19.82 -7.55
N TYR A 241 -31.69 -19.51 -8.09
CA TYR A 241 -30.56 -20.41 -8.17
C TYR A 241 -29.31 -19.81 -7.57
N THR A 242 -28.59 -20.62 -6.80
CA THR A 242 -27.31 -20.26 -6.21
C THR A 242 -26.25 -21.24 -6.69
N PHE A 243 -25.15 -20.72 -7.22
CA PHE A 243 -24.00 -21.49 -7.67
C PHE A 243 -22.77 -21.09 -6.89
N ARG A 244 -21.93 -22.08 -6.55
CA ARG A 244 -20.53 -21.85 -6.24
C ARG A 244 -19.76 -21.77 -7.55
N LEU A 245 -18.93 -20.74 -7.70
CA LEU A 245 -18.06 -20.59 -8.85
C LEU A 245 -16.68 -21.17 -8.53
N GLY A 246 -16.12 -21.95 -9.43
CA GLY A 246 -14.80 -22.56 -9.27
C GLY A 246 -14.00 -22.49 -10.55
N GLY A 247 -12.67 -22.39 -10.41
CA GLY A 247 -11.76 -22.41 -11.55
C GLY A 247 -11.42 -23.83 -12.04
N PRO A 248 -10.70 -23.94 -13.15
CA PRO A 248 -10.38 -25.23 -13.78
C PRO A 248 -9.09 -25.84 -13.26
N THR A 249 -8.45 -25.26 -12.23
CA THR A 249 -7.16 -25.75 -11.71
C THR A 249 -7.33 -26.96 -10.81
N CYS A 250 -6.24 -27.65 -10.50
CA CYS A 250 -6.23 -28.77 -9.56
C CYS A 250 -6.21 -28.33 -8.08
N LEU A 251 -6.18 -27.02 -7.80
CA LEU A 251 -6.28 -26.50 -6.45
C LEU A 251 -7.72 -26.62 -5.96
N SER A 252 -7.98 -27.44 -4.94
CA SER A 252 -9.33 -27.63 -4.38
C SER A 252 -9.98 -26.33 -3.90
N GLY A 253 -9.18 -25.36 -3.46
CA GLY A 253 -9.63 -24.04 -3.02
C GLY A 253 -9.76 -22.98 -4.12
N ASP A 254 -9.61 -23.37 -5.42
CA ASP A 254 -9.79 -22.45 -6.56
C ASP A 254 -11.28 -22.10 -6.75
N CYS A 255 -11.79 -21.29 -5.82
CA CYS A 255 -13.17 -20.81 -5.77
C CYS A 255 -13.20 -19.28 -5.83
N ILE A 256 -14.21 -18.74 -6.51
CA ILE A 256 -14.44 -17.31 -6.74
C ILE A 256 -15.67 -16.87 -5.98
#